data_832fbb8a1da704f59dfcd851dbfcb96e
#
_entry.id   832fbb8a1da704f59dfcd851dbfcb96e
#
_cell.length_a   1.000
_cell.length_b   1.000
_cell.length_c   1.000
_cell.angle_alpha   90.00
_cell.angle_beta   90.00
_cell.angle_gamma   90.00
#
_symmetry.space_group_name_H-M   'P 1'
#
loop_
_entity.id
_entity.type
_entity.pdbx_description
1 polymer ?
#
loop_
_entity_poly.entity_id
_entity_poly.type
_entity_poly.pdbx_seq_one_letter_code
_entity_poly.pdbx_strand_id
1 'polypeptide(L)'
;RSSDLEINVTKLDFDGIGLDFLEGRKTLELVKTNGFPEDKLLFAGLVNGKNIWANNFKTTLETLAEVKAATNGGDNIVLSTSCSLLHVPYTLDSETKLTKDYTKHFAFAYEKLNELKTIAVLSVASNPDILDDYKYNQSLFTSRVNSKDEAVQKRVAAIKDEDYTRLPDFHTRETIQKEKLSLPLFPTTTIGSFPQTADVRKNRQEFRKGLISEEAYTDFNKKKISECIQLQEEIGFDVLVHGEYERNDM
;
A
#
# COMPACT_ATOMS: atom_id res chain seq x y z
N ARG A 1 2.02 19.53 0.17
CA ARG A 1 1.08 19.38 -0.99
C ARG A 1 -0.21 18.64 -0.62
N SER A 2 -0.28 17.79 0.41
CA SER A 2 -1.53 17.19 0.90
C SER A 2 -2.36 18.17 1.75
N SER A 3 -1.72 19.03 2.52
CA SER A 3 -2.37 19.97 3.43
C SER A 3 -3.31 20.99 2.76
N ASP A 4 -2.91 21.52 1.62
CA ASP A 4 -3.70 22.53 0.88
C ASP A 4 -4.90 21.89 0.18
N LEU A 5 -4.82 20.61 -0.18
CA LEU A 5 -5.90 19.87 -0.82
C LEU A 5 -7.02 19.56 0.18
N GLU A 6 -6.68 19.11 1.39
CA GLU A 6 -7.67 18.76 2.44
C GLU A 6 -8.48 19.99 2.89
N ILE A 7 -7.84 21.15 3.08
CA ILE A 7 -8.51 22.41 3.44
C ILE A 7 -9.44 22.89 2.31
N ASN A 8 -9.08 22.69 1.06
CA ASN A 8 -9.89 23.11 -0.08
C ASN A 8 -11.05 22.14 -0.36
N VAL A 9 -10.84 20.83 -0.14
CA VAL A 9 -11.88 19.80 -0.35
C VAL A 9 -13.06 20.00 0.62
N THR A 10 -12.84 20.44 1.85
CA THR A 10 -13.92 20.70 2.81
C THR A 10 -14.84 21.85 2.40
N LYS A 11 -14.41 22.71 1.48
CA LYS A 11 -15.21 23.84 0.97
C LYS A 11 -16.04 23.49 -0.26
N LEU A 12 -15.83 22.31 -0.85
CA LEU A 12 -16.59 21.87 -2.02
C LEU A 12 -18.02 21.49 -1.63
N ASP A 13 -18.95 21.62 -2.57
CA ASP A 13 -20.37 21.33 -2.38
C ASP A 13 -20.63 19.81 -2.47
N PHE A 14 -20.22 19.07 -1.43
CA PHE A 14 -20.48 17.64 -1.25
C PHE A 14 -21.17 17.42 0.09
N ASP A 15 -22.06 16.43 0.17
CA ASP A 15 -22.76 16.04 1.40
C ASP A 15 -21.83 15.33 2.40
N GLY A 16 -20.74 14.74 1.94
CA GLY A 16 -19.77 14.06 2.79
C GLY A 16 -18.43 13.88 2.15
N ILE A 17 -17.40 13.70 2.98
CA ILE A 17 -16.01 13.60 2.58
C ILE A 17 -15.34 12.45 3.33
N GLY A 18 -14.62 11.58 2.58
CA GLY A 18 -13.80 10.53 3.15
C GLY A 18 -12.38 11.01 3.41
N LEU A 19 -11.88 10.79 4.63
CA LEU A 19 -10.51 11.10 5.01
C LEU A 19 -9.81 9.86 5.59
N ASP A 20 -8.57 9.62 5.16
CA ASP A 20 -7.71 8.55 5.67
C ASP A 20 -6.93 9.04 6.91
N PHE A 21 -7.25 8.47 8.08
CA PHE A 21 -6.56 8.79 9.34
C PHE A 21 -5.40 7.83 9.67
N LEU A 22 -5.07 6.89 8.79
CA LEU A 22 -4.02 5.90 9.00
C LEU A 22 -2.76 6.22 8.18
N GLU A 23 -2.90 6.41 6.88
CA GLU A 23 -1.77 6.73 6.01
C GLU A 23 -1.65 8.22 5.70
N GLY A 24 -2.72 8.97 5.91
CA GLY A 24 -2.74 10.43 5.90
C GLY A 24 -2.07 11.00 7.15
N ARG A 25 -0.73 10.98 7.20
CA ARG A 25 0.09 11.33 8.38
C ARG A 25 -0.27 12.67 9.03
N LYS A 26 -0.86 13.60 8.30
CA LYS A 26 -1.25 14.92 8.76
C LYS A 26 -2.77 15.11 8.89
N THR A 27 -3.57 14.15 8.46
CA THR A 27 -5.03 14.30 8.38
C THR A 27 -5.63 14.68 9.74
N LEU A 28 -5.27 13.96 10.79
CA LEU A 28 -5.78 14.25 12.14
C LEU A 28 -5.35 15.63 12.64
N GLU A 29 -4.09 16.02 12.42
CA GLU A 29 -3.57 17.35 12.77
C GLU A 29 -4.31 18.46 12.01
N LEU A 30 -4.55 18.26 10.73
CA LEU A 30 -5.25 19.22 9.88
C LEU A 30 -6.72 19.38 10.30
N VAL A 31 -7.41 18.29 10.62
CA VAL A 31 -8.78 18.33 11.14
C VAL A 31 -8.81 19.03 12.50
N LYS A 32 -7.86 18.76 13.40
CA LYS A 32 -7.74 19.46 14.68
C LYS A 32 -7.51 20.97 14.53
N THR A 33 -6.70 21.35 13.55
CA THR A 33 -6.31 22.76 13.35
C THR A 33 -7.38 23.57 12.63
N ASN A 34 -8.04 22.97 11.63
CA ASN A 34 -8.97 23.68 10.74
C ASN A 34 -10.44 23.38 11.04
N GLY A 35 -10.73 22.37 11.88
CA GLY A 35 -12.07 21.85 12.09
C GLY A 35 -12.56 21.02 10.90
N PHE A 36 -13.81 20.58 10.98
CA PHE A 36 -14.55 19.93 9.91
C PHE A 36 -15.96 20.51 9.83
N PRO A 37 -16.55 20.75 8.64
CA PRO A 37 -17.87 21.34 8.48
C PRO A 37 -18.96 20.52 9.18
N GLU A 38 -19.84 21.19 9.93
CA GLU A 38 -20.92 20.53 10.68
C GLU A 38 -22.04 20.01 9.76
N ASP A 39 -22.19 20.63 8.60
CA ASP A 39 -23.19 20.29 7.58
C ASP A 39 -22.78 19.10 6.68
N LYS A 40 -21.59 18.52 6.90
CA LYS A 40 -21.06 17.42 6.07
C LYS A 40 -20.82 16.15 6.87
N LEU A 41 -21.02 15.01 6.24
CA LEU A 41 -20.62 13.72 6.80
C LEU A 41 -19.11 13.52 6.66
N LEU A 42 -18.45 13.12 7.75
CA LEU A 42 -17.06 12.67 7.74
C LEU A 42 -17.00 11.15 7.68
N PHE A 43 -16.61 10.59 6.55
CA PHE A 43 -16.27 9.17 6.45
C PHE A 43 -14.85 8.98 6.98
N ALA A 44 -14.75 8.61 8.26
CA ALA A 44 -13.47 8.47 8.93
C ALA A 44 -12.83 7.11 8.61
N GLY A 45 -11.78 7.11 7.79
CA GLY A 45 -11.01 5.95 7.40
C GLY A 45 -10.10 5.47 8.53
N LEU A 46 -10.62 4.61 9.42
CA LEU A 46 -9.98 4.13 10.64
C LEU A 46 -9.60 2.65 10.62
N VAL A 47 -10.07 1.88 9.63
CA VAL A 47 -9.66 0.49 9.42
C VAL A 47 -8.84 0.41 8.14
N ASN A 48 -7.63 -0.15 8.22
CA ASN A 48 -6.71 -0.18 7.09
C ASN A 48 -7.24 -1.08 5.96
N GLY A 49 -7.51 -0.51 4.78
CA GLY A 49 -8.01 -1.22 3.61
C GLY A 49 -6.92 -1.81 2.71
N LYS A 50 -5.62 -1.56 2.98
CA LYS A 50 -4.49 -2.00 2.15
C LYS A 50 -3.79 -3.24 2.66
N ASN A 51 -3.68 -3.39 3.97
CA ASN A 51 -2.97 -4.50 4.57
C ASN A 51 -3.92 -5.59 5.06
N ILE A 52 -3.38 -6.77 5.32
CA ILE A 52 -4.12 -7.94 5.78
C ILE A 52 -4.17 -8.10 7.30
N TRP A 53 -3.64 -7.15 8.06
CA TRP A 53 -3.55 -7.26 9.52
C TRP A 53 -4.85 -6.90 10.21
N ALA A 54 -5.15 -7.62 11.29
CA ALA A 54 -6.25 -7.26 12.19
C ALA A 54 -6.05 -5.85 12.77
N ASN A 55 -7.14 -5.11 12.89
CA ASN A 55 -7.16 -3.76 13.45
C ASN A 55 -6.87 -3.81 14.96
N ASN A 56 -6.10 -2.85 15.47
CA ASN A 56 -5.95 -2.63 16.91
C ASN A 56 -7.08 -1.73 17.42
N PHE A 57 -8.09 -2.30 18.05
CA PHE A 57 -9.27 -1.54 18.50
C PHE A 57 -8.93 -0.43 19.49
N LYS A 58 -7.95 -0.65 20.36
CA LYS A 58 -7.49 0.38 21.30
C LYS A 58 -7.04 1.64 20.56
N THR A 59 -6.06 1.49 19.68
CA THR A 59 -5.52 2.62 18.91
C THR A 59 -6.59 3.28 18.04
N THR A 60 -7.47 2.49 17.45
CA THR A 60 -8.56 3.01 16.61
C THR A 60 -9.59 3.80 17.42
N LEU A 61 -9.96 3.34 18.60
CA LEU A 61 -10.88 4.07 19.50
C LEU A 61 -10.24 5.35 20.05
N GLU A 62 -8.95 5.33 20.36
CA GLU A 62 -8.19 6.54 20.75
C GLU A 62 -8.21 7.56 19.61
N THR A 63 -7.89 7.15 18.37
CA THR A 63 -7.95 8.05 17.21
C THR A 63 -9.38 8.56 16.96
N LEU A 64 -10.38 7.70 17.07
CA LEU A 64 -11.79 8.10 16.90
C LEU A 64 -12.21 9.14 17.95
N ALA A 65 -11.78 8.99 19.21
CA ALA A 65 -12.05 9.98 20.26
C ALA A 65 -11.44 11.36 19.93
N GLU A 66 -10.22 11.36 19.38
CA GLU A 66 -9.57 12.60 18.94
C GLU A 66 -10.30 13.23 17.73
N VAL A 67 -10.75 12.42 16.78
CA VAL A 67 -11.55 12.89 15.63
C VAL A 67 -12.88 13.46 16.10
N LYS A 68 -13.60 12.78 17.02
CA LYS A 68 -14.85 13.28 17.62
C LYS A 68 -14.65 14.63 18.31
N ALA A 69 -13.57 14.78 19.07
CA ALA A 69 -13.24 16.04 19.74
C ALA A 69 -12.94 17.17 18.74
N ALA A 70 -12.36 16.85 17.60
CA ALA A 70 -12.03 17.84 16.56
C ALA A 70 -13.21 18.19 15.64
N THR A 71 -14.33 17.44 15.71
CA THR A 71 -15.55 17.62 14.89
C THR A 71 -16.78 17.94 15.71
N ASN A 72 -16.63 18.71 16.81
CA ASN A 72 -17.73 19.21 17.66
C ASN A 72 -18.68 18.13 18.18
N GLY A 73 -18.17 16.96 18.57
CA GLY A 73 -18.95 15.87 19.18
C GLY A 73 -19.18 14.65 18.29
N GLY A 74 -18.99 14.79 16.98
CA GLY A 74 -18.89 13.63 16.08
C GLY A 74 -20.22 13.00 15.64
N ASP A 75 -21.34 13.73 15.75
CA ASP A 75 -22.66 13.24 15.28
C ASP A 75 -22.71 13.00 13.76
N ASN A 76 -21.81 13.62 13.02
CA ASN A 76 -21.66 13.50 11.57
C ASN A 76 -20.55 12.52 11.14
N ILE A 77 -20.02 11.70 12.05
CA ILE A 77 -18.95 10.73 11.72
C ILE A 77 -19.55 9.39 11.29
N VAL A 78 -19.09 8.91 10.13
CA VAL A 78 -19.33 7.56 9.63
C VAL A 78 -18.01 6.79 9.65
N LEU A 79 -17.98 5.66 10.37
CA LEU A 79 -16.78 4.80 10.39
C LEU A 79 -16.57 4.14 9.02
N SER A 80 -15.35 4.19 8.52
CA SER A 80 -15.00 3.67 7.20
C SER A 80 -13.63 2.98 7.20
N THR A 81 -13.34 2.27 6.10
CA THR A 81 -11.98 1.83 5.79
C THR A 81 -11.17 2.99 5.21
N SER A 82 -9.85 2.96 5.38
CA SER A 82 -8.94 4.01 4.90
C SER A 82 -8.93 4.12 3.36
N CYS A 83 -9.22 3.02 2.67
CA CYS A 83 -9.38 2.95 1.23
C CYS A 83 -10.21 1.73 0.83
N SER A 84 -10.35 1.49 -0.47
CA SER A 84 -11.10 0.35 -1.00
C SER A 84 -10.54 -1.00 -0.51
N LEU A 85 -11.41 -1.93 -0.11
CA LEU A 85 -11.06 -3.29 0.28
C LEU A 85 -10.68 -4.20 -0.92
N LEU A 86 -10.67 -3.69 -2.14
CA LEU A 86 -10.14 -4.39 -3.32
C LEU A 86 -8.64 -4.71 -3.23
N HIS A 87 -7.93 -4.06 -2.31
CA HIS A 87 -6.48 -4.29 -2.09
C HIS A 87 -6.17 -5.51 -1.21
N VAL A 88 -7.18 -6.13 -0.60
CA VAL A 88 -7.02 -7.29 0.29
C VAL A 88 -7.85 -8.47 -0.22
N PRO A 89 -7.49 -9.73 0.14
CA PRO A 89 -8.30 -10.90 -0.20
C PRO A 89 -9.71 -10.80 0.40
N TYR A 90 -10.64 -11.61 -0.13
CA TYR A 90 -12.06 -11.53 0.24
C TYR A 90 -12.33 -11.97 1.69
N THR A 91 -11.92 -13.20 2.07
CA THR A 91 -12.18 -13.78 3.39
C THR A 91 -11.12 -14.78 3.82
N LEU A 92 -10.88 -14.88 5.12
CA LEU A 92 -10.00 -15.88 5.74
C LEU A 92 -10.52 -17.31 5.64
N ASP A 93 -11.79 -17.53 5.37
CA ASP A 93 -12.39 -18.86 5.23
C ASP A 93 -11.71 -19.70 4.14
N SER A 94 -11.10 -19.06 3.16
CA SER A 94 -10.36 -19.71 2.08
C SER A 94 -8.91 -20.09 2.47
N GLU A 95 -8.40 -19.64 3.62
CA GLU A 95 -7.03 -19.86 4.07
C GLU A 95 -6.86 -21.19 4.81
N THR A 96 -6.94 -22.29 4.06
CA THR A 96 -6.90 -23.66 4.62
C THR A 96 -5.48 -24.17 4.93
N LYS A 97 -4.43 -23.51 4.41
CA LYS A 97 -3.04 -23.94 4.56
C LYS A 97 -2.32 -23.28 5.75
N LEU A 98 -2.84 -22.19 6.25
CA LEU A 98 -2.27 -21.46 7.38
C LEU A 98 -2.88 -21.94 8.70
N THR A 99 -2.06 -22.02 9.74
CA THR A 99 -2.55 -22.36 11.09
C THR A 99 -3.29 -21.18 11.71
N LYS A 100 -4.18 -21.47 12.66
CA LYS A 100 -4.93 -20.44 13.40
C LYS A 100 -4.01 -19.47 14.17
N ASP A 101 -2.80 -19.88 14.52
CA ASP A 101 -1.83 -19.01 15.20
C ASP A 101 -1.36 -17.86 14.33
N TYR A 102 -1.40 -18.02 13.01
CA TYR A 102 -1.14 -16.94 12.07
C TYR A 102 -2.43 -16.21 11.67
N THR A 103 -3.47 -16.94 11.27
CA THR A 103 -4.69 -16.34 10.71
C THR A 103 -5.46 -15.48 11.71
N LYS A 104 -5.35 -15.74 13.02
CA LYS A 104 -5.93 -14.87 14.07
C LYS A 104 -5.43 -13.42 14.05
N HIS A 105 -4.27 -13.16 13.42
CA HIS A 105 -3.70 -11.83 13.29
C HIS A 105 -4.09 -11.15 11.97
N PHE A 106 -4.86 -11.82 11.11
CA PHE A 106 -5.25 -11.31 9.80
C PHE A 106 -6.72 -10.88 9.81
N ALA A 107 -7.00 -9.90 8.97
CA ALA A 107 -8.35 -9.47 8.64
C ALA A 107 -8.38 -9.12 7.14
N PHE A 108 -9.14 -9.90 6.37
CA PHE A 108 -9.38 -9.65 4.96
C PHE A 108 -10.62 -8.78 4.77
N ALA A 109 -11.14 -8.61 3.57
CA ALA A 109 -12.21 -7.66 3.31
C ALA A 109 -13.44 -7.90 4.18
N TYR A 110 -13.90 -9.15 4.27
CA TYR A 110 -15.07 -9.51 5.08
C TYR A 110 -14.82 -9.30 6.58
N GLU A 111 -13.67 -9.73 7.07
CA GLU A 111 -13.28 -9.54 8.48
C GLU A 111 -13.13 -8.06 8.85
N LYS A 112 -12.60 -7.22 7.94
CA LYS A 112 -12.50 -5.77 8.15
C LYS A 112 -13.86 -5.07 8.25
N LEU A 113 -14.86 -5.54 7.53
CA LEU A 113 -16.24 -5.07 7.70
C LEU A 113 -16.81 -5.45 9.09
N ASN A 114 -16.47 -6.65 9.58
CA ASN A 114 -16.82 -7.05 10.94
C ASN A 114 -16.08 -6.22 12.00
N GLU A 115 -14.81 -5.87 11.76
CA GLU A 115 -14.05 -4.95 12.62
C GLU A 115 -14.74 -3.57 12.70
N LEU A 116 -15.17 -2.99 11.58
CA LEU A 116 -15.93 -1.74 11.57
C LEU A 116 -17.20 -1.81 12.42
N LYS A 117 -17.97 -2.91 12.29
CA LYS A 117 -19.16 -3.16 13.10
C LYS A 117 -18.82 -3.23 14.59
N THR A 118 -17.77 -3.96 14.95
CA THR A 118 -17.33 -4.09 16.34
C THR A 118 -16.87 -2.75 16.91
N ILE A 119 -16.07 -1.99 16.15
CA ILE A 119 -15.61 -0.66 16.55
C ILE A 119 -16.81 0.29 16.77
N ALA A 120 -17.84 0.22 15.93
CA ALA A 120 -19.05 1.02 16.13
C ALA A 120 -19.72 0.73 17.48
N VAL A 121 -19.87 -0.55 17.84
CA VAL A 121 -20.40 -0.97 19.14
C VAL A 121 -19.51 -0.50 20.29
N LEU A 122 -18.19 -0.72 20.19
CA LEU A 122 -17.23 -0.32 21.21
C LEU A 122 -17.18 1.20 21.41
N SER A 123 -17.39 1.97 20.36
CA SER A 123 -17.29 3.45 20.39
C SER A 123 -18.40 4.14 21.18
N VAL A 124 -19.50 3.45 21.44
CA VAL A 124 -20.65 3.93 22.23
C VAL A 124 -20.78 3.22 23.59
N ALA A 125 -19.94 2.22 23.85
CA ALA A 125 -19.95 1.50 25.12
C ALA A 125 -19.40 2.38 26.26
N SER A 126 -20.08 2.37 27.42
CA SER A 126 -19.61 3.08 28.61
C SER A 126 -18.27 2.60 29.13
N ASN A 127 -17.97 1.32 28.94
CA ASN A 127 -16.68 0.71 29.26
C ASN A 127 -16.36 -0.40 28.22
N PRO A 128 -15.63 -0.10 27.14
CA PRO A 128 -15.28 -1.09 26.14
C PRO A 128 -14.35 -2.18 26.66
N ASP A 129 -13.53 -1.90 27.68
CA ASP A 129 -12.51 -2.82 28.21
C ASP A 129 -13.08 -4.11 28.80
N ILE A 130 -14.36 -4.12 29.19
CA ILE A 130 -15.02 -5.31 29.74
C ILE A 130 -15.60 -6.23 28.66
N LEU A 131 -15.72 -5.75 27.43
CA LEU A 131 -16.32 -6.49 26.32
C LEU A 131 -15.35 -7.56 25.78
N ASP A 132 -15.89 -8.75 25.53
CA ASP A 132 -15.06 -9.91 25.13
C ASP A 132 -14.35 -9.67 23.79
N ASP A 133 -14.99 -9.02 22.83
CA ASP A 133 -14.38 -8.69 21.54
C ASP A 133 -13.17 -7.76 21.71
N TYR A 134 -13.25 -6.79 22.61
CA TYR A 134 -12.13 -5.89 22.91
C TYR A 134 -10.99 -6.66 23.60
N LYS A 135 -11.29 -7.45 24.62
CA LYS A 135 -10.30 -8.27 25.34
C LYS A 135 -9.59 -9.23 24.38
N TYR A 136 -10.35 -9.93 23.53
CA TYR A 136 -9.78 -10.80 22.52
C TYR A 136 -8.85 -10.03 21.59
N ASN A 137 -9.30 -8.92 21.04
CA ASN A 137 -8.49 -8.08 20.16
C ASN A 137 -7.17 -7.65 20.85
N GLN A 138 -7.24 -7.16 22.09
CA GLN A 138 -6.03 -6.75 22.82
C GLN A 138 -5.07 -7.93 23.05
N SER A 139 -5.58 -9.14 23.25
CA SER A 139 -4.76 -10.35 23.41
C SER A 139 -3.92 -10.64 22.15
N LEU A 140 -4.40 -10.31 20.95
CA LEU A 140 -3.66 -10.49 19.71
C LEU A 140 -2.39 -9.64 19.63
N PHE A 141 -2.39 -8.47 20.27
CA PHE A 141 -1.25 -7.54 20.26
C PHE A 141 -0.26 -7.80 21.40
N THR A 142 -0.71 -8.43 22.48
CA THR A 142 0.15 -8.83 23.61
C THR A 142 0.84 -10.18 23.37
N SER A 143 0.17 -11.09 22.66
CA SER A 143 0.65 -12.45 22.37
C SER A 143 1.34 -12.59 21.01
N ARG A 144 1.65 -11.47 20.35
CA ARG A 144 2.25 -11.47 19.02
C ARG A 144 3.50 -12.34 19.00
N VAL A 145 3.46 -13.40 18.20
CA VAL A 145 4.63 -14.24 17.93
C VAL A 145 5.74 -13.29 17.47
N ASN A 146 6.77 -13.17 18.30
CA ASN A 146 7.82 -12.19 18.09
C ASN A 146 8.66 -12.60 16.88
N SER A 147 8.31 -12.13 15.70
CA SER A 147 9.18 -12.15 14.52
C SER A 147 10.23 -11.02 14.58
N LYS A 148 10.64 -10.62 15.78
CA LYS A 148 11.64 -9.57 15.96
C LYS A 148 13.02 -10.13 15.68
N ASP A 149 13.54 -9.84 14.51
CA ASP A 149 14.97 -9.95 14.25
C ASP A 149 15.67 -8.78 14.97
N GLU A 150 16.46 -9.10 16.00
CA GLU A 150 17.15 -8.09 16.82
C GLU A 150 18.16 -7.26 15.98
N ALA A 151 18.79 -7.86 14.98
CA ALA A 151 19.72 -7.15 14.09
C ALA A 151 18.99 -6.14 13.24
N VAL A 152 17.80 -6.49 12.72
CA VAL A 152 16.94 -5.55 11.98
C VAL A 152 16.44 -4.44 12.89
N GLN A 153 15.96 -4.75 14.10
CA GLN A 153 15.49 -3.75 15.06
C GLN A 153 16.61 -2.76 15.42
N LYS A 154 17.82 -3.25 15.65
CA LYS A 154 18.99 -2.39 15.93
C LYS A 154 19.32 -1.46 14.76
N ARG A 155 19.24 -1.96 13.51
CA ARG A 155 19.45 -1.13 12.32
C ARG A 155 18.36 -0.07 12.16
N VAL A 156 17.10 -0.44 12.38
CA VAL A 156 15.96 0.51 12.32
C VAL A 156 16.11 1.60 13.40
N ALA A 157 16.46 1.23 14.62
CA ALA A 157 16.68 2.19 15.71
C ALA A 157 17.89 3.13 15.49
N ALA A 158 18.83 2.73 14.63
CA ALA A 158 19.99 3.54 14.29
C ALA A 158 19.76 4.52 13.13
N ILE A 159 18.59 4.48 12.47
CA ILE A 159 18.23 5.40 11.37
C ILE A 159 18.11 6.82 11.93
N LYS A 160 18.76 7.77 11.28
CA LYS A 160 18.77 9.20 11.61
C LYS A 160 18.15 10.03 10.48
N ASP A 161 17.84 11.28 10.76
CA ASP A 161 17.26 12.20 9.77
C ASP A 161 18.13 12.36 8.52
N GLU A 162 19.45 12.31 8.67
CA GLU A 162 20.40 12.34 7.56
C GLU A 162 20.27 11.16 6.59
N ASP A 163 19.83 9.98 7.07
CA ASP A 163 19.64 8.79 6.25
C ASP A 163 18.45 8.92 5.29
N TYR A 164 17.53 9.86 5.56
CA TYR A 164 16.42 10.19 4.65
C TYR A 164 16.83 11.18 3.55
N THR A 165 18.06 11.71 3.61
CA THR A 165 18.57 12.69 2.65
C THR A 165 19.42 12.01 1.59
N ARG A 166 18.93 11.98 0.35
CA ARG A 166 19.68 11.44 -0.77
C ARG A 166 20.65 12.48 -1.33
N LEU A 167 21.96 12.21 -1.24
CA LEU A 167 23.01 13.05 -1.78
C LEU A 167 23.61 12.44 -3.07
N PRO A 168 24.06 13.26 -4.05
CA PRO A 168 23.80 14.71 -4.13
C PRO A 168 22.29 15.02 -4.18
N ASP A 169 21.90 16.27 -3.91
CA ASP A 169 20.51 16.73 -4.00
C ASP A 169 19.90 16.53 -5.41
N PHE A 170 18.59 16.71 -5.52
CA PHE A 170 17.87 16.45 -6.76
C PHE A 170 18.39 17.28 -7.94
N HIS A 171 18.61 18.58 -7.77
CA HIS A 171 19.01 19.46 -8.86
C HIS A 171 20.43 19.14 -9.36
N THR A 172 21.32 18.82 -8.44
CA THR A 172 22.68 18.36 -8.78
C THR A 172 22.64 17.04 -9.56
N ARG A 173 21.83 16.06 -9.10
CA ARG A 173 21.67 14.80 -9.82
C ARG A 173 21.03 14.98 -11.19
N GLU A 174 20.00 15.81 -11.28
CA GLU A 174 19.31 16.12 -12.55
C GLU A 174 20.28 16.69 -13.59
N THR A 175 21.10 17.64 -13.18
CA THR A 175 22.13 18.24 -14.05
C THR A 175 23.11 17.19 -14.57
N ILE A 176 23.68 16.40 -13.65
CA ILE A 176 24.62 15.32 -14.00
C ILE A 176 23.99 14.29 -14.94
N GLN A 177 22.73 13.91 -14.68
CA GLN A 177 22.02 12.93 -15.50
C GLN A 177 21.70 13.46 -16.89
N LYS A 178 21.24 14.71 -17.01
CA LYS A 178 20.97 15.35 -18.30
C LYS A 178 22.23 15.41 -19.15
N GLU A 179 23.33 15.83 -18.55
CA GLU A 179 24.62 15.89 -19.22
C GLU A 179 25.12 14.51 -19.65
N LYS A 180 25.09 13.53 -18.75
CA LYS A 180 25.58 12.17 -19.00
C LYS A 180 24.74 11.39 -20.01
N LEU A 181 23.41 11.49 -19.94
CA LEU A 181 22.50 10.71 -20.79
C LEU A 181 22.20 11.40 -22.10
N SER A 182 22.35 12.71 -22.18
CA SER A 182 22.10 13.53 -23.38
C SER A 182 20.75 13.26 -24.06
N LEU A 183 19.73 12.94 -23.27
CA LEU A 183 18.37 12.66 -23.75
C LEU A 183 17.66 13.97 -24.15
N PRO A 184 16.70 13.89 -25.08
CA PRO A 184 15.85 15.04 -25.41
C PRO A 184 14.99 15.48 -24.22
N LEU A 185 14.33 16.65 -24.33
CA LEU A 185 13.50 17.20 -23.26
C LEU A 185 12.36 16.27 -22.84
N PHE A 186 11.78 15.54 -23.80
CA PHE A 186 10.73 14.54 -23.60
C PHE A 186 11.16 13.20 -24.20
N PRO A 187 12.04 12.44 -23.51
CA PRO A 187 12.51 11.18 -24.06
C PRO A 187 11.39 10.16 -24.13
N THR A 188 11.36 9.42 -25.22
CA THR A 188 10.41 8.34 -25.47
C THR A 188 10.97 7.00 -25.01
N THR A 189 10.12 6.15 -24.44
CA THR A 189 10.43 4.78 -24.03
C THR A 189 9.15 3.95 -23.96
N THR A 190 9.28 2.66 -23.69
CA THR A 190 8.16 1.75 -23.42
C THR A 190 8.07 1.35 -21.95
N ILE A 191 7.04 0.58 -21.60
CA ILE A 191 6.75 0.20 -20.19
C ILE A 191 7.78 -0.75 -19.57
N GLY A 192 8.60 -1.46 -20.36
CA GLY A 192 9.61 -2.40 -19.89
C GLY A 192 9.34 -3.84 -20.32
N SER A 193 8.25 -4.45 -19.91
CA SER A 193 7.85 -5.79 -20.34
C SER A 193 7.09 -5.77 -21.68
N PHE A 194 7.49 -6.66 -22.58
CA PHE A 194 6.82 -6.93 -23.84
C PHE A 194 5.89 -8.14 -23.73
N PRO A 195 4.90 -8.30 -24.64
CA PRO A 195 3.93 -9.38 -24.55
C PRO A 195 4.58 -10.76 -24.50
N GLN A 196 4.11 -11.59 -23.58
CA GLN A 196 4.52 -12.99 -23.45
C GLN A 196 3.86 -13.83 -24.56
N THR A 197 4.48 -13.88 -25.72
CA THR A 197 4.00 -14.60 -26.90
C THR A 197 3.99 -16.11 -26.69
N ALA A 198 3.29 -16.86 -27.56
CA ALA A 198 3.17 -18.32 -27.42
C ALA A 198 4.51 -19.04 -27.42
N ASP A 199 5.46 -18.61 -28.24
CA ASP A 199 6.81 -19.16 -28.33
C ASP A 199 7.64 -18.87 -27.08
N VAL A 200 7.54 -17.68 -26.47
CA VAL A 200 8.19 -17.33 -25.20
C VAL A 200 7.65 -18.22 -24.07
N ARG A 201 6.31 -18.36 -23.98
CA ARG A 201 5.68 -19.25 -22.99
C ARG A 201 6.09 -20.70 -23.18
N LYS A 202 6.16 -21.18 -24.43
CA LYS A 202 6.59 -22.54 -24.76
C LYS A 202 8.02 -22.77 -24.34
N ASN A 203 8.95 -21.88 -24.71
CA ASN A 203 10.37 -21.98 -24.35
C ASN A 203 10.56 -22.11 -22.82
N ARG A 204 9.86 -21.28 -22.04
CA ARG A 204 9.88 -21.32 -20.57
C ARG A 204 9.30 -22.62 -20.01
N GLN A 205 8.20 -23.12 -20.61
CA GLN A 205 7.57 -24.37 -20.18
C GLN A 205 8.47 -25.58 -20.47
N GLU A 206 9.11 -25.64 -21.63
CA GLU A 206 10.03 -26.70 -22.02
C GLU A 206 11.26 -26.73 -21.13
N PHE A 207 11.83 -25.57 -20.79
CA PHE A 207 12.92 -25.46 -19.82
C PHE A 207 12.52 -25.98 -18.43
N ARG A 208 11.35 -25.53 -17.90
CA ARG A 208 10.85 -26.00 -16.60
C ARG A 208 10.59 -27.51 -16.54
N LYS A 209 10.29 -28.14 -17.67
CA LYS A 209 10.11 -29.59 -17.80
C LYS A 209 11.40 -30.36 -18.07
N GLY A 210 12.53 -29.68 -18.19
CA GLY A 210 13.82 -30.29 -18.54
C GLY A 210 13.90 -30.81 -19.97
N LEU A 211 13.05 -30.32 -20.88
CA LEU A 211 13.00 -30.72 -22.29
C LEU A 211 14.05 -30.01 -23.16
N ILE A 212 14.55 -28.88 -22.71
CA ILE A 212 15.62 -28.11 -23.34
C ILE A 212 16.69 -27.78 -22.31
N SER A 213 17.93 -27.56 -22.78
CA SER A 213 19.04 -27.14 -21.92
C SER A 213 18.92 -25.69 -21.49
N GLU A 214 19.65 -25.31 -20.44
CA GLU A 214 19.75 -23.91 -19.98
C GLU A 214 20.37 -23.03 -21.09
N GLU A 215 21.32 -23.54 -21.83
CA GLU A 215 21.93 -22.84 -22.96
C GLU A 215 20.90 -22.53 -24.05
N ALA A 216 20.12 -23.53 -24.47
CA ALA A 216 19.06 -23.34 -25.47
C ALA A 216 17.98 -22.35 -25.00
N TYR A 217 17.59 -22.42 -23.72
CA TYR A 217 16.66 -21.47 -23.12
C TYR A 217 17.20 -20.04 -23.13
N THR A 218 18.47 -19.88 -22.75
CA THR A 218 19.15 -18.59 -22.67
C THR A 218 19.34 -17.97 -24.06
N ASP A 219 19.74 -18.75 -25.04
CA ASP A 219 19.96 -18.27 -26.41
C ASP A 219 18.67 -17.85 -27.11
N PHE A 220 17.57 -18.55 -26.83
CA PHE A 220 16.26 -18.10 -27.28
C PHE A 220 15.90 -16.73 -26.67
N ASN A 221 16.09 -16.54 -25.37
CA ASN A 221 15.81 -15.26 -24.71
C ASN A 221 16.71 -14.13 -25.25
N LYS A 222 18.00 -14.36 -25.43
CA LYS A 222 18.93 -13.40 -26.05
C LYS A 222 18.44 -12.97 -27.43
N LYS A 223 18.00 -13.93 -28.25
CA LYS A 223 17.46 -13.64 -29.57
C LYS A 223 16.24 -12.75 -29.49
N LYS A 224 15.28 -13.06 -28.60
CA LYS A 224 14.07 -12.23 -28.38
C LYS A 224 14.40 -10.82 -27.89
N ILE A 225 15.36 -10.69 -27.00
CA ILE A 225 15.84 -9.39 -26.52
C ILE A 225 16.45 -8.58 -27.68
N SER A 226 17.29 -9.21 -28.50
CA SER A 226 17.90 -8.54 -29.67
C SER A 226 16.85 -8.07 -30.68
N GLU A 227 15.87 -8.91 -31.01
CA GLU A 227 14.75 -8.56 -31.88
C GLU A 227 13.93 -7.37 -31.30
N CYS A 228 13.69 -7.38 -29.99
CA CYS A 228 12.98 -6.31 -29.30
C CYS A 228 13.75 -4.98 -29.32
N ILE A 229 15.06 -5.01 -29.11
CA ILE A 229 15.92 -3.83 -29.15
C ILE A 229 15.95 -3.26 -30.58
N GLN A 230 16.18 -4.11 -31.59
CA GLN A 230 16.19 -3.70 -32.98
C GLN A 230 14.87 -3.03 -33.39
N LEU A 231 13.73 -3.59 -33.02
CA LEU A 231 12.42 -3.00 -33.30
C LEU A 231 12.30 -1.60 -32.69
N GLN A 232 12.76 -1.41 -31.44
CA GLN A 232 12.70 -0.11 -30.77
C GLN A 232 13.63 0.93 -31.42
N GLU A 233 14.81 0.49 -31.91
CA GLU A 233 15.73 1.34 -32.68
C GLU A 233 15.10 1.77 -34.02
N GLU A 234 14.44 0.83 -34.75
CA GLU A 234 13.73 1.12 -35.99
C GLU A 234 12.57 2.10 -35.81
N ILE A 235 11.86 2.02 -34.68
CA ILE A 235 10.78 2.96 -34.30
C ILE A 235 11.36 4.31 -33.90
N GLY A 236 12.58 4.36 -33.36
CA GLY A 236 13.27 5.57 -32.94
C GLY A 236 12.98 5.98 -31.49
N PHE A 237 12.85 5.02 -30.57
CA PHE A 237 12.78 5.33 -29.15
C PHE A 237 14.11 5.85 -28.61
N ASP A 238 14.05 6.81 -27.68
CA ASP A 238 15.25 7.41 -27.07
C ASP A 238 15.86 6.54 -25.98
N VAL A 239 15.04 5.76 -25.28
CA VAL A 239 15.46 4.83 -24.22
C VAL A 239 14.90 3.45 -24.51
N LEU A 240 15.79 2.47 -24.64
CA LEU A 240 15.41 1.11 -25.01
C LEU A 240 15.24 0.23 -23.78
N VAL A 241 14.30 -0.72 -23.86
CA VAL A 241 14.07 -1.76 -22.87
C VAL A 241 14.33 -3.13 -23.46
N HIS A 242 14.75 -4.11 -22.65
CA HIS A 242 15.07 -5.46 -23.17
C HIS A 242 13.85 -6.38 -23.32
N GLY A 243 12.65 -5.96 -22.88
CA GLY A 243 11.37 -6.67 -23.08
C GLY A 243 11.03 -7.72 -22.02
N GLU A 244 11.92 -8.05 -21.10
CA GLU A 244 11.71 -8.94 -19.93
C GLU A 244 11.22 -10.36 -20.29
N TYR A 245 11.75 -10.97 -21.34
CA TYR A 245 11.33 -12.31 -21.81
C TYR A 245 11.69 -13.43 -20.86
N GLU A 246 12.72 -13.27 -20.02
CA GLU A 246 13.16 -14.20 -19.00
C GLU A 246 12.29 -14.16 -17.74
N ARG A 247 11.50 -13.12 -17.54
CA ARG A 247 10.66 -12.91 -16.35
C ARG A 247 9.20 -13.22 -16.64
N ASN A 248 8.47 -13.57 -15.58
CA ASN A 248 7.01 -13.54 -15.64
C ASN A 248 6.54 -12.10 -15.53
N ASP A 249 5.45 -11.82 -16.22
CA ASP A 249 4.72 -10.57 -16.05
C ASP A 249 4.19 -10.47 -14.61
N MET A 250 4.10 -9.23 -14.12
CA MET A 250 3.60 -8.97 -12.78
C MET A 250 2.08 -9.09 -12.73
#